data_6be90ba4e3e77862bac32933d491fe0a
#
_entry.id   6be90ba4e3e77862bac32933d491fe0a
#
_cell.length_a   1.000
_cell.length_b   1.000
_cell.length_c   1.000
_cell.angle_alpha   90.00
_cell.angle_beta   90.00
_cell.angle_gamma   90.00
#
_symmetry.space_group_name_H-M   'P 1'
#
loop_
_entity.id
_entity.type
_entity.pdbx_description
1 polymer ?
#
loop_
_entity_poly.entity_id
_entity_poly.type
_entity_poly.pdbx_seq_one_letter_code
_entity_poly.pdbx_strand_id
1 'polypeptide(L)'
;FITGFSAPVRRAVIMFNFFGVGKIWFRSDYRNQMNILALSAFILLTFNPFFITDVGFLLSYFALAGLIYFQPRIYAVWQPKYLVNRYIWQSVTASLAATIATLPITLFYFKQFPIWFFLSNILVVPLSFVVLIFALPLIVKINLFSGLVNYLVTFLVSFIDFIDSGNFGYVDNIHFTRLDALFLSLIIISVSRVLESRSYKAATFLLVTLITWQLVSIRESYIAKNVSHLSVYSVKNENVMAFKNKTQITLSSFNAKTFNFHVKPHFISHSYVDTVVHEFNYIGGFDEGILILNK
;
A
#
# COMPACT_ATOMS: atom_id res chain seq x y z
N PHE A 1 -5.00 -10.88 25.32
CA PHE A 1 -5.85 -10.05 26.16
C PHE A 1 -5.54 -8.55 26.00
N ILE A 2 -4.28 -8.12 25.98
CA ILE A 2 -3.88 -6.71 25.88
C ILE A 2 -4.32 -6.08 24.55
N THR A 3 -4.27 -6.80 23.43
CA THR A 3 -4.56 -6.31 22.08
C THR A 3 -5.96 -6.65 21.57
N GLY A 4 -6.81 -7.31 22.38
CA GLY A 4 -8.21 -7.60 22.07
C GLY A 4 -8.46 -8.48 20.86
N PHE A 5 -7.59 -9.44 20.52
CA PHE A 5 -7.74 -10.33 19.36
C PHE A 5 -8.03 -9.60 18.03
N SER A 6 -7.40 -8.45 17.83
CA SER A 6 -7.55 -7.69 16.58
C SER A 6 -7.18 -8.53 15.34
N ALA A 7 -7.77 -8.21 14.20
CA ALA A 7 -7.53 -8.97 12.95
C ALA A 7 -6.04 -9.15 12.60
N PRO A 8 -5.16 -8.14 12.74
CA PRO A 8 -3.71 -8.31 12.51
C PRO A 8 -3.06 -9.31 13.46
N VAL A 9 -3.45 -9.31 14.74
CA VAL A 9 -2.87 -10.22 15.74
C VAL A 9 -3.27 -11.67 15.45
N ARG A 10 -4.54 -11.93 15.13
CA ARG A 10 -5.00 -13.27 14.74
C ARG A 10 -4.25 -13.81 13.53
N ARG A 11 -4.04 -12.98 12.51
CA ARG A 11 -3.25 -13.34 11.32
C ARG A 11 -1.82 -13.70 11.68
N ALA A 12 -1.15 -12.84 12.46
CA ALA A 12 0.22 -13.05 12.87
C ALA A 12 0.38 -14.37 13.67
N VAL A 13 -0.52 -14.64 14.60
CA VAL A 13 -0.51 -15.87 15.41
C VAL A 13 -0.70 -17.09 14.53
N ILE A 14 -1.67 -17.11 13.63
CA ILE A 14 -1.92 -18.23 12.74
C ILE A 14 -0.72 -18.46 11.82
N MET A 15 -0.24 -17.41 11.14
CA MET A 15 0.95 -17.50 10.28
C MET A 15 2.16 -18.05 11.03
N PHE A 16 2.45 -17.50 12.22
CA PHE A 16 3.60 -17.93 13.04
C PHE A 16 3.51 -19.40 13.42
N ASN A 17 2.33 -19.86 13.88
CA ASN A 17 2.12 -21.25 14.22
C ASN A 17 2.28 -22.17 13.00
N PHE A 18 1.71 -21.84 11.86
CA PHE A 18 1.86 -22.65 10.64
C PHE A 18 3.30 -22.68 10.15
N PHE A 19 4.02 -21.56 10.16
CA PHE A 19 5.44 -21.54 9.80
C PHE A 19 6.28 -22.30 10.82
N GLY A 20 5.99 -22.19 12.13
CA GLY A 20 6.68 -22.92 13.19
C GLY A 20 6.51 -24.43 13.05
N VAL A 21 5.27 -24.90 12.94
CA VAL A 21 4.96 -26.32 12.73
C VAL A 21 5.51 -26.81 11.39
N GLY A 22 5.31 -26.02 10.35
CA GLY A 22 5.79 -26.37 9.01
C GLY A 22 7.30 -26.51 8.94
N LYS A 23 8.06 -25.70 9.69
CA LYS A 23 9.51 -25.80 9.76
C LYS A 23 10.01 -27.07 10.47
N ILE A 24 9.20 -27.60 11.40
CA ILE A 24 9.52 -28.86 12.10
C ILE A 24 9.23 -30.07 11.21
N TRP A 25 8.13 -30.04 10.46
CA TRP A 25 7.63 -31.21 9.71
C TRP A 25 8.07 -31.24 8.24
N PHE A 26 8.35 -30.08 7.65
CA PHE A 26 8.73 -29.97 6.25
C PHE A 26 10.14 -29.37 6.11
N ARG A 27 10.85 -29.82 5.08
CA ARG A 27 12.13 -29.23 4.71
C ARG A 27 11.94 -27.74 4.41
N SER A 28 12.85 -26.88 4.86
CA SER A 28 12.83 -25.42 4.63
C SER A 28 13.08 -25.05 3.16
N ASP A 29 12.36 -25.69 2.24
CA ASP A 29 12.41 -25.38 0.82
C ASP A 29 11.36 -24.29 0.47
N TYR A 30 11.67 -23.50 -0.51
CA TYR A 30 10.83 -22.44 -1.05
C TYR A 30 9.38 -22.91 -1.31
N ARG A 31 9.21 -24.08 -1.96
CA ARG A 31 7.88 -24.66 -2.27
C ARG A 31 7.09 -24.93 -1.00
N ASN A 32 7.72 -25.48 0.01
CA ASN A 32 7.06 -25.80 1.27
C ASN A 32 6.64 -24.53 2.01
N GLN A 33 7.46 -23.48 1.99
CA GLN A 33 7.10 -22.19 2.59
C GLN A 33 5.89 -21.55 1.89
N MET A 34 5.83 -21.59 0.56
CA MET A 34 4.68 -21.12 -0.20
C MET A 34 3.42 -21.95 0.06
N ASN A 35 3.54 -23.27 0.16
CA ASN A 35 2.43 -24.17 0.49
C ASN A 35 1.89 -23.89 1.90
N ILE A 36 2.76 -23.67 2.88
CA ILE A 36 2.40 -23.31 4.25
C ILE A 36 1.67 -21.97 4.26
N LEU A 37 2.17 -20.98 3.51
CA LEU A 37 1.52 -19.68 3.37
C LEU A 37 0.11 -19.82 2.76
N ALA A 38 -0.01 -20.59 1.68
CA ALA A 38 -1.30 -20.85 1.03
C ALA A 38 -2.27 -21.57 1.96
N LEU A 39 -1.81 -22.58 2.70
CA LEU A 39 -2.62 -23.33 3.67
C LEU A 39 -3.13 -22.42 4.79
N SER A 40 -2.27 -21.55 5.33
CA SER A 40 -2.67 -20.60 6.37
C SER A 40 -3.71 -19.59 5.86
N ALA A 41 -3.56 -19.12 4.60
CA ALA A 41 -4.55 -18.27 3.96
C ALA A 41 -5.89 -18.99 3.77
N PHE A 42 -5.85 -20.23 3.26
CA PHE A 42 -7.04 -21.05 3.05
C PHE A 42 -7.82 -21.27 4.34
N ILE A 43 -7.13 -21.60 5.44
CA ILE A 43 -7.76 -21.80 6.74
C ILE A 43 -8.43 -20.50 7.23
N LEU A 44 -7.74 -19.36 7.14
CA LEU A 44 -8.33 -18.07 7.54
C LEU A 44 -9.57 -17.72 6.71
N LEU A 45 -9.53 -17.96 5.39
CA LEU A 45 -10.65 -17.70 4.49
C LEU A 45 -11.82 -18.67 4.72
N THR A 46 -11.56 -19.90 5.18
CA THR A 46 -12.60 -20.85 5.56
C THR A 46 -13.39 -20.36 6.78
N PHE A 47 -12.72 -19.73 7.75
CA PHE A 47 -13.38 -19.12 8.91
C PHE A 47 -14.12 -17.83 8.55
N ASN A 48 -13.56 -17.01 7.70
CA ASN A 48 -14.19 -15.77 7.23
C ASN A 48 -13.77 -15.41 5.81
N PRO A 49 -14.61 -15.69 4.80
CA PRO A 49 -14.30 -15.42 3.39
C PRO A 49 -14.15 -13.92 3.08
N PHE A 50 -14.74 -13.03 3.90
CA PHE A 50 -14.59 -11.58 3.70
C PHE A 50 -13.18 -11.05 3.94
N PHE A 51 -12.28 -11.83 4.52
CA PHE A 51 -10.88 -11.44 4.65
C PHE A 51 -10.20 -11.22 3.29
N ILE A 52 -10.71 -11.81 2.20
CA ILE A 52 -10.16 -11.57 0.86
C ILE A 52 -10.29 -10.11 0.41
N THR A 53 -11.24 -9.35 0.97
CA THR A 53 -11.41 -7.92 0.70
C THR A 53 -10.72 -7.02 1.73
N ASP A 54 -10.20 -7.61 2.82
CA ASP A 54 -9.46 -6.88 3.85
C ASP A 54 -8.06 -6.52 3.34
N VAL A 55 -7.79 -5.22 3.24
CA VAL A 55 -6.50 -4.70 2.75
C VAL A 55 -5.33 -5.20 3.60
N GLY A 56 -5.51 -5.28 4.91
CA GLY A 56 -4.48 -5.78 5.81
C GLY A 56 -4.20 -7.27 5.61
N PHE A 57 -5.20 -8.09 5.25
CA PHE A 57 -5.01 -9.48 4.87
C PHE A 57 -4.18 -9.57 3.58
N LEU A 58 -4.59 -8.85 2.55
CA LEU A 58 -3.88 -8.84 1.28
C LEU A 58 -2.42 -8.39 1.44
N LEU A 59 -2.18 -7.26 2.10
CA LEU A 59 -0.82 -6.75 2.33
C LEU A 59 0.06 -7.74 3.08
N SER A 60 -0.47 -8.38 4.14
CA SER A 60 0.30 -9.34 4.94
C SER A 60 0.70 -10.58 4.12
N TYR A 61 -0.24 -11.16 3.39
CA TYR A 61 0.03 -12.37 2.60
C TYR A 61 0.92 -12.09 1.39
N PHE A 62 0.71 -10.98 0.69
CA PHE A 62 1.56 -10.59 -0.42
C PHE A 62 2.97 -10.18 0.03
N ALA A 63 3.12 -9.50 1.19
CA ALA A 63 4.42 -9.20 1.75
C ALA A 63 5.21 -10.47 2.07
N LEU A 64 4.59 -11.47 2.74
CA LEU A 64 5.22 -12.75 3.02
C LEU A 64 5.54 -13.54 1.75
N ALA A 65 4.64 -13.57 0.77
CA ALA A 65 4.91 -14.18 -0.53
C ALA A 65 6.11 -13.52 -1.20
N GLY A 66 6.19 -12.18 -1.15
CA GLY A 66 7.32 -11.40 -1.65
C GLY A 66 8.63 -11.75 -0.94
N LEU A 67 8.61 -11.84 0.38
CA LEU A 67 9.76 -12.26 1.16
C LEU A 67 10.23 -13.66 0.79
N ILE A 68 9.32 -14.62 0.66
CA ILE A 68 9.68 -15.99 0.30
C ILE A 68 10.23 -16.06 -1.14
N TYR A 69 9.63 -15.31 -2.07
CA TYR A 69 9.96 -15.42 -3.49
C TYR A 69 11.10 -14.49 -3.93
N PHE A 70 11.01 -13.19 -3.63
CA PHE A 70 11.94 -12.19 -4.15
C PHE A 70 13.18 -12.01 -3.29
N GLN A 71 13.09 -12.07 -1.94
CA GLN A 71 14.21 -11.78 -1.06
C GLN A 71 15.45 -12.65 -1.33
N PRO A 72 15.35 -13.98 -1.47
CA PRO A 72 16.54 -14.81 -1.71
C PRO A 72 17.23 -14.45 -3.03
N ARG A 73 16.45 -14.07 -4.05
CA ARG A 73 16.95 -13.71 -5.37
C ARG A 73 17.66 -12.36 -5.36
N ILE A 74 17.07 -11.37 -4.71
CA ILE A 74 17.67 -10.04 -4.57
C ILE A 74 18.92 -10.13 -3.68
N TYR A 75 18.86 -10.91 -2.61
CA TYR A 75 19.97 -11.11 -1.69
C TYR A 75 21.19 -11.74 -2.37
N ALA A 76 20.97 -12.65 -3.32
CA ALA A 76 22.01 -13.34 -4.06
C ALA A 76 22.83 -12.39 -4.99
N VAL A 77 22.32 -11.20 -5.31
CA VAL A 77 23.01 -10.22 -6.18
C VAL A 77 24.32 -9.72 -5.54
N TRP A 78 24.31 -9.57 -4.22
CA TRP A 78 25.48 -9.11 -3.48
C TRP A 78 25.61 -9.88 -2.16
N GLN A 79 26.83 -10.37 -1.86
CA GLN A 79 27.13 -11.13 -0.64
C GLN A 79 28.20 -10.40 0.18
N PRO A 80 27.81 -9.47 1.05
CA PRO A 80 28.77 -8.73 1.86
C PRO A 80 29.55 -9.62 2.81
N LYS A 81 30.86 -9.36 2.91
CA LYS A 81 31.76 -10.12 3.81
C LYS A 81 31.60 -9.74 5.28
N TYR A 82 31.32 -8.46 5.57
CA TYR A 82 31.22 -7.94 6.93
C TYR A 82 29.81 -8.12 7.50
N LEU A 83 29.71 -8.46 8.79
CA LEU A 83 28.45 -8.72 9.49
C LEU A 83 27.46 -7.53 9.39
N VAL A 84 27.97 -6.31 9.59
CA VAL A 84 27.14 -5.10 9.55
C VAL A 84 26.55 -4.90 8.15
N ASN A 85 27.39 -4.98 7.11
CA ASN A 85 26.93 -4.83 5.73
C ASN A 85 25.95 -5.95 5.32
N ARG A 86 26.16 -7.17 5.83
CA ARG A 86 25.25 -8.28 5.61
C ARG A 86 23.89 -8.04 6.24
N TYR A 87 23.86 -7.52 7.48
CA TYR A 87 22.60 -7.17 8.13
C TYR A 87 21.86 -6.06 7.39
N ILE A 88 22.56 -4.98 7.03
CA ILE A 88 21.97 -3.87 6.24
C ILE A 88 21.42 -4.39 4.91
N TRP A 89 22.21 -5.18 4.18
CA TRP A 89 21.80 -5.77 2.90
C TRP A 89 20.59 -6.68 3.04
N GLN A 90 20.56 -7.52 4.06
CA GLN A 90 19.42 -8.39 4.35
C GLN A 90 18.15 -7.59 4.65
N SER A 91 18.24 -6.51 5.40
CA SER A 91 17.11 -5.62 5.70
C SER A 91 16.62 -4.88 4.46
N VAL A 92 17.53 -4.35 3.63
CA VAL A 92 17.18 -3.70 2.35
C VAL A 92 16.49 -4.67 1.41
N THR A 93 17.03 -5.87 1.23
CA THR A 93 16.46 -6.88 0.32
C THR A 93 15.11 -7.40 0.80
N ALA A 94 14.92 -7.54 2.11
CA ALA A 94 13.63 -7.88 2.70
C ALA A 94 12.59 -6.78 2.45
N SER A 95 12.94 -5.52 2.69
CA SER A 95 12.07 -4.37 2.43
C SER A 95 11.69 -4.27 0.96
N LEU A 96 12.67 -4.39 0.05
CA LEU A 96 12.42 -4.37 -1.40
C LEU A 96 11.50 -5.52 -1.83
N ALA A 97 11.76 -6.73 -1.35
CA ALA A 97 10.96 -7.91 -1.69
C ALA A 97 9.50 -7.77 -1.26
N ALA A 98 9.28 -7.32 -0.02
CA ALA A 98 7.93 -7.07 0.48
C ALA A 98 7.23 -5.95 -0.30
N THR A 99 7.93 -4.85 -0.56
CA THR A 99 7.36 -3.70 -1.29
C THR A 99 7.03 -4.05 -2.73
N ILE A 100 7.90 -4.75 -3.46
CA ILE A 100 7.61 -5.19 -4.84
C ILE A 100 6.32 -6.01 -4.89
N ALA A 101 6.13 -6.93 -3.95
CA ALA A 101 4.95 -7.78 -3.94
C ALA A 101 3.67 -7.04 -3.51
N THR A 102 3.77 -6.07 -2.60
CA THR A 102 2.63 -5.30 -2.10
C THR A 102 2.32 -4.06 -2.94
N LEU A 103 3.23 -3.64 -3.82
CA LEU A 103 3.13 -2.41 -4.61
C LEU A 103 1.78 -2.25 -5.34
N PRO A 104 1.26 -3.25 -6.08
CA PRO A 104 -0.02 -3.11 -6.77
C PRO A 104 -1.19 -2.82 -5.82
N ILE A 105 -1.18 -3.47 -4.65
CA ILE A 105 -2.22 -3.31 -3.64
C ILE A 105 -2.09 -1.94 -2.96
N THR A 106 -0.88 -1.56 -2.59
CA THR A 106 -0.59 -0.26 -1.96
C THR A 106 -1.02 0.90 -2.86
N LEU A 107 -0.64 0.88 -4.13
CA LEU A 107 -1.01 1.92 -5.09
C LEU A 107 -2.53 1.97 -5.33
N PHE A 108 -3.18 0.81 -5.39
CA PHE A 108 -4.63 0.76 -5.60
C PHE A 108 -5.43 1.30 -4.41
N TYR A 109 -5.09 0.89 -3.18
CA TYR A 109 -5.87 1.27 -1.99
C TYR A 109 -5.48 2.63 -1.41
N PHE A 110 -4.19 2.93 -1.35
CA PHE A 110 -3.70 4.15 -0.68
C PHE A 110 -3.45 5.31 -1.65
N LYS A 111 -3.32 5.06 -2.97
CA LYS A 111 -3.04 6.10 -3.99
C LYS A 111 -1.77 6.91 -3.73
N GLN A 112 -0.87 6.36 -2.93
CA GLN A 112 0.40 6.98 -2.54
C GLN A 112 1.52 5.94 -2.45
N PHE A 113 2.75 6.39 -2.63
CA PHE A 113 3.93 5.54 -2.51
C PHE A 113 5.00 6.22 -1.64
N PRO A 114 5.39 5.61 -0.50
CA PRO A 114 6.44 6.14 0.36
C PRO A 114 7.80 5.91 -0.28
N ILE A 115 8.55 6.99 -0.58
CA ILE A 115 9.86 6.89 -1.24
C ILE A 115 10.91 6.34 -0.28
N TRP A 116 10.85 6.76 0.98
CA TRP A 116 11.86 6.45 2.01
C TRP A 116 11.61 5.14 2.78
N PHE A 117 10.71 4.27 2.29
CA PHE A 117 10.33 3.05 3.00
C PHE A 117 11.52 2.14 3.35
N PHE A 118 12.53 2.05 2.47
CA PHE A 118 13.69 1.21 2.70
C PHE A 118 14.60 1.80 3.81
N LEU A 119 14.78 3.12 3.83
CA LEU A 119 15.57 3.80 4.86
C LEU A 119 14.88 3.73 6.23
N SER A 120 13.58 3.97 6.25
CA SER A 120 12.76 3.82 7.46
C SER A 120 12.86 2.40 8.02
N ASN A 121 12.74 1.37 7.18
CA ASN A 121 12.79 -0.02 7.64
C ASN A 121 14.16 -0.45 8.17
N ILE A 122 15.26 0.10 7.66
CA ILE A 122 16.62 -0.20 8.16
C ILE A 122 16.78 0.27 9.60
N LEU A 123 16.19 1.40 9.98
CA LEU A 123 16.34 1.99 11.30
C LEU A 123 15.16 1.66 12.22
N VAL A 124 13.93 1.87 11.75
CA VAL A 124 12.72 1.77 12.57
C VAL A 124 12.47 0.34 13.04
N VAL A 125 12.67 -0.66 12.17
CA VAL A 125 12.38 -2.06 12.53
C VAL A 125 13.29 -2.57 13.65
N PRO A 126 14.64 -2.46 13.57
CA PRO A 126 15.50 -2.92 14.67
C PRO A 126 15.31 -2.10 15.94
N LEU A 127 15.10 -0.78 15.81
CA LEU A 127 14.90 0.08 16.97
C LEU A 127 13.57 -0.20 17.67
N SER A 128 12.49 -0.47 16.92
CA SER A 128 11.20 -0.91 17.48
C SER A 128 11.33 -2.24 18.22
N PHE A 129 12.16 -3.17 17.73
CA PHE A 129 12.45 -4.43 18.42
C PHE A 129 13.17 -4.20 19.76
N VAL A 130 14.16 -3.30 19.78
CA VAL A 130 14.85 -2.89 21.00
C VAL A 130 13.87 -2.25 21.99
N VAL A 131 13.05 -1.30 21.53
CA VAL A 131 11.99 -0.70 22.35
C VAL A 131 11.07 -1.76 22.94
N LEU A 132 10.64 -2.73 22.14
CA LEU A 132 9.76 -3.82 22.61
C LEU A 132 10.40 -4.62 23.73
N ILE A 133 11.68 -5.02 23.58
CA ILE A 133 12.40 -5.79 24.60
C ILE A 133 12.48 -5.02 25.94
N PHE A 134 12.84 -3.75 25.90
CA PHE A 134 12.96 -2.93 27.10
C PHE A 134 11.60 -2.46 27.66
N ALA A 135 10.54 -2.50 26.86
CA ALA A 135 9.19 -2.21 27.34
C ALA A 135 8.53 -3.39 28.05
N LEU A 136 8.91 -4.64 27.77
CA LEU A 136 8.35 -5.82 28.43
C LEU A 136 8.43 -5.79 29.97
N PRO A 137 9.59 -5.41 30.60
CA PRO A 137 9.67 -5.27 32.05
C PRO A 137 8.73 -4.23 32.65
N LEU A 138 8.37 -3.19 31.88
CA LEU A 138 7.43 -2.14 32.34
C LEU A 138 6.02 -2.70 32.56
N ILE A 139 5.61 -3.74 31.82
CA ILE A 139 4.32 -4.41 31.99
C ILE A 139 4.21 -5.02 33.38
N VAL A 140 5.32 -5.50 33.95
CA VAL A 140 5.41 -6.08 35.29
C VAL A 140 5.77 -5.02 36.35
N LYS A 141 5.60 -3.72 36.01
CA LYS A 141 5.89 -2.56 36.87
C LYS A 141 7.39 -2.40 37.29
N ILE A 142 8.28 -2.97 36.53
CA ILE A 142 9.74 -2.76 36.72
C ILE A 142 10.14 -1.51 35.95
N ASN A 143 10.20 -0.37 36.61
CA ASN A 143 10.42 0.93 35.99
C ASN A 143 11.90 1.25 35.66
N LEU A 144 12.81 0.31 35.81
CA LEU A 144 14.25 0.52 35.63
C LEU A 144 14.59 1.05 34.22
N PHE A 145 13.86 0.62 33.21
CA PHE A 145 14.12 0.97 31.80
C PHE A 145 13.17 2.05 31.26
N SER A 146 12.32 2.64 32.09
CA SER A 146 11.31 3.63 31.63
C SER A 146 11.92 4.83 30.92
N GLY A 147 13.01 5.39 31.44
CA GLY A 147 13.73 6.51 30.83
C GLY A 147 14.33 6.16 29.46
N LEU A 148 14.95 4.96 29.35
CA LEU A 148 15.51 4.48 28.09
C LEU A 148 14.43 4.27 27.04
N VAL A 149 13.33 3.61 27.41
CA VAL A 149 12.20 3.35 26.50
C VAL A 149 11.61 4.68 26.01
N ASN A 150 11.38 5.62 26.91
CA ASN A 150 10.86 6.94 26.53
C ASN A 150 11.80 7.67 25.56
N TYR A 151 13.12 7.67 25.83
CA TYR A 151 14.11 8.24 24.93
C TYR A 151 14.08 7.59 23.53
N LEU A 152 14.08 6.27 23.46
CA LEU A 152 14.06 5.53 22.20
C LEU A 152 12.77 5.78 21.40
N VAL A 153 11.61 5.83 22.09
CA VAL A 153 10.33 6.15 21.45
C VAL A 153 10.32 7.58 20.93
N THR A 154 10.79 8.55 21.72
CA THR A 154 10.88 9.95 21.30
C THR A 154 11.80 10.08 20.08
N PHE A 155 12.95 9.40 20.10
CA PHE A 155 13.88 9.38 18.97
C PHE A 155 13.22 8.80 17.71
N LEU A 156 12.48 7.68 17.84
CA LEU A 156 11.74 7.05 16.72
C LEU A 156 10.71 8.01 16.13
N VAL A 157 9.91 8.65 16.98
CA VAL A 157 8.91 9.62 16.53
C VAL A 157 9.58 10.79 15.82
N SER A 158 10.61 11.39 16.42
CA SER A 158 11.35 12.50 15.79
C SER A 158 11.99 12.10 14.45
N PHE A 159 12.47 10.88 14.32
CA PHE A 159 13.02 10.37 13.06
C PHE A 159 11.93 10.20 11.98
N ILE A 160 10.76 9.71 12.37
CA ILE A 160 9.62 9.59 11.45
C ILE A 160 9.15 10.98 11.01
N ASP A 161 9.00 11.91 11.95
CA ASP A 161 8.61 13.31 11.68
C ASP A 161 9.62 14.00 10.76
N PHE A 162 10.92 13.74 10.96
CA PHE A 162 11.97 14.26 10.06
C PHE A 162 11.82 13.75 8.62
N ILE A 163 11.48 12.47 8.44
CA ILE A 163 11.23 11.90 7.10
C ILE A 163 9.96 12.49 6.49
N ASP A 164 8.90 12.65 7.28
CA ASP A 164 7.59 13.14 6.82
C ASP A 164 7.60 14.64 6.52
N SER A 165 8.36 15.43 7.29
CA SER A 165 8.50 16.88 7.09
C SER A 165 9.22 17.27 5.81
N GLY A 166 9.99 16.36 5.21
CA GLY A 166 10.59 16.55 3.90
C GLY A 166 9.52 16.46 2.80
N ASN A 167 9.42 17.48 1.93
CA ASN A 167 8.51 17.51 0.77
C ASN A 167 8.66 16.31 -0.19
N PHE A 168 9.51 15.34 0.11
CA PHE A 168 9.83 14.15 -0.66
C PHE A 168 9.46 12.84 0.05
N GLY A 169 8.68 12.90 1.14
CA GLY A 169 8.37 11.73 1.97
C GLY A 169 7.57 10.66 1.24
N TYR A 170 6.64 11.07 0.40
CA TYR A 170 5.80 10.19 -0.41
C TYR A 170 5.36 10.86 -1.72
N VAL A 171 5.11 10.07 -2.74
CA VAL A 171 4.40 10.49 -3.95
C VAL A 171 2.93 10.23 -3.69
N ASP A 172 2.14 11.29 -3.65
CA ASP A 172 0.69 11.25 -3.49
C ASP A 172 -0.03 11.45 -4.83
N ASN A 173 -1.35 11.37 -4.78
CA ASN A 173 -2.24 11.63 -5.91
C ASN A 173 -2.01 10.72 -7.12
N ILE A 174 -1.53 9.48 -6.91
CA ILE A 174 -1.31 8.52 -7.99
C ILE A 174 -2.66 8.00 -8.46
N HIS A 175 -3.03 8.32 -9.71
CA HIS A 175 -4.17 7.69 -10.36
C HIS A 175 -3.83 6.23 -10.66
N PHE A 176 -4.54 5.29 -10.01
CA PHE A 176 -4.26 3.87 -10.15
C PHE A 176 -5.57 3.09 -10.06
N THR A 177 -5.96 2.45 -11.16
CA THR A 177 -7.21 1.69 -11.29
C THR A 177 -7.03 0.22 -10.89
N ARG A 178 -8.14 -0.54 -10.84
CA ARG A 178 -8.07 -2.00 -10.63
C ARG A 178 -7.32 -2.70 -11.77
N LEU A 179 -7.49 -2.21 -13.00
CA LEU A 179 -6.79 -2.77 -14.17
C LEU A 179 -5.28 -2.50 -14.07
N ASP A 180 -4.88 -1.29 -13.64
CA ASP A 180 -3.46 -0.99 -13.42
C ASP A 180 -2.83 -1.92 -12.38
N ALA A 181 -3.56 -2.23 -11.29
CA ALA A 181 -3.09 -3.18 -10.28
C ALA A 181 -2.89 -4.59 -10.85
N LEU A 182 -3.80 -5.05 -11.71
CA LEU A 182 -3.67 -6.34 -12.39
C LEU A 182 -2.49 -6.35 -13.36
N PHE A 183 -2.36 -5.32 -14.22
CA PHE A 183 -1.25 -5.22 -15.16
C PHE A 183 0.10 -5.12 -14.45
N LEU A 184 0.20 -4.31 -13.40
CA LEU A 184 1.42 -4.19 -12.61
C LEU A 184 1.82 -5.52 -11.95
N SER A 185 0.84 -6.27 -11.43
CA SER A 185 1.08 -7.61 -10.88
C SER A 185 1.60 -8.57 -11.95
N LEU A 186 1.00 -8.57 -13.16
CA LEU A 186 1.45 -9.38 -14.29
C LEU A 186 2.84 -8.98 -14.76
N ILE A 187 3.17 -7.69 -14.78
CA ILE A 187 4.50 -7.18 -15.12
C ILE A 187 5.53 -7.68 -14.11
N ILE A 188 5.27 -7.56 -12.81
CA ILE A 188 6.18 -8.04 -11.76
C ILE A 188 6.45 -9.54 -11.92
N ILE A 189 5.41 -10.35 -12.15
CA ILE A 189 5.55 -11.80 -12.40
C ILE A 189 6.35 -12.06 -13.69
N SER A 190 6.06 -11.33 -14.76
CA SER A 190 6.73 -11.49 -16.05
C SER A 190 8.20 -11.13 -15.99
N VAL A 191 8.54 -10.00 -15.32
CA VAL A 191 9.93 -9.59 -15.10
C VAL A 191 10.69 -10.65 -14.32
N SER A 192 10.10 -11.19 -13.24
CA SER A 192 10.74 -12.25 -12.47
C SER A 192 11.00 -13.51 -13.30
N ARG A 193 10.07 -13.88 -14.18
CA ARG A 193 10.22 -15.01 -15.10
C ARG A 193 11.31 -14.78 -16.16
N VAL A 194 11.39 -13.56 -16.70
CA VAL A 194 12.45 -13.19 -17.66
C VAL A 194 13.83 -13.30 -17.01
N LEU A 195 13.96 -12.79 -15.77
CA LEU A 195 15.22 -12.85 -15.03
C LEU A 195 15.64 -14.29 -14.67
N GLU A 196 14.67 -15.17 -14.38
CA GLU A 196 14.95 -16.57 -14.02
C GLU A 196 15.26 -17.44 -15.24
N SER A 197 14.41 -17.40 -16.25
CA SER A 197 14.46 -18.36 -17.38
C SER A 197 15.23 -17.88 -18.58
N ARG A 198 15.46 -16.55 -18.71
CA ARG A 198 16.01 -15.89 -19.91
C ARG A 198 15.31 -16.33 -21.21
N SER A 199 14.03 -16.72 -21.11
CA SER A 199 13.27 -17.28 -22.23
C SER A 199 12.65 -16.17 -23.08
N TYR A 200 12.75 -16.30 -24.40
CA TYR A 200 12.07 -15.38 -25.33
C TYR A 200 10.56 -15.32 -25.11
N LYS A 201 9.91 -16.45 -24.73
CA LYS A 201 8.49 -16.49 -24.44
C LYS A 201 8.10 -15.62 -23.24
N ALA A 202 8.95 -15.57 -22.20
CA ALA A 202 8.71 -14.70 -21.07
C ALA A 202 8.90 -13.22 -21.43
N ALA A 203 9.90 -12.90 -22.26
CA ALA A 203 10.14 -11.54 -22.75
C ALA A 203 9.00 -11.06 -23.67
N THR A 204 8.52 -11.90 -24.58
CA THR A 204 7.36 -11.56 -25.44
C THR A 204 6.09 -11.36 -24.61
N PHE A 205 5.84 -12.19 -23.60
CA PHE A 205 4.70 -12.01 -22.70
C PHE A 205 4.77 -10.69 -21.94
N LEU A 206 5.96 -10.32 -21.44
CA LEU A 206 6.19 -9.02 -20.80
C LEU A 206 5.89 -7.85 -21.74
N LEU A 207 6.41 -7.90 -22.98
CA LEU A 207 6.16 -6.86 -23.98
C LEU A 207 4.67 -6.73 -24.32
N VAL A 208 3.98 -7.84 -24.53
CA VAL A 208 2.53 -7.85 -24.81
C VAL A 208 1.76 -7.24 -23.62
N THR A 209 2.13 -7.59 -22.39
CA THR A 209 1.49 -7.06 -21.19
C THR A 209 1.71 -5.54 -21.07
N LEU A 210 2.92 -5.05 -21.34
CA LEU A 210 3.24 -3.61 -21.33
C LEU A 210 2.46 -2.84 -22.39
N ILE A 211 2.42 -3.35 -23.63
CA ILE A 211 1.69 -2.72 -24.74
C ILE A 211 0.18 -2.68 -24.43
N THR A 212 -0.38 -3.80 -23.94
CA THR A 212 -1.79 -3.88 -23.60
C THR A 212 -2.15 -2.91 -22.47
N TRP A 213 -1.32 -2.85 -21.44
CA TRP A 213 -1.50 -1.87 -20.36
C TRP A 213 -1.49 -0.43 -20.86
N GLN A 214 -0.52 -0.09 -21.72
CA GLN A 214 -0.41 1.26 -22.31
C GLN A 214 -1.66 1.61 -23.15
N LEU A 215 -2.15 0.68 -23.95
CA LEU A 215 -3.37 0.90 -24.76
C LEU A 215 -4.61 1.10 -23.89
N VAL A 216 -4.77 0.29 -22.83
CA VAL A 216 -5.88 0.43 -21.87
C VAL A 216 -5.80 1.77 -21.13
N SER A 217 -4.61 2.17 -20.67
CA SER A 217 -4.40 3.43 -19.97
C SER A 217 -4.70 4.65 -20.86
N ILE A 218 -4.29 4.63 -22.14
CA ILE A 218 -4.61 5.68 -23.12
C ILE A 218 -6.13 5.74 -23.34
N ARG A 219 -6.81 4.59 -23.50
CA ARG A 219 -8.25 4.53 -23.67
C ARG A 219 -9.00 5.09 -22.46
N GLU A 220 -8.61 4.69 -21.24
CA GLU A 220 -9.22 5.20 -20.00
C GLU A 220 -9.04 6.72 -19.86
N SER A 221 -7.83 7.22 -20.14
CA SER A 221 -7.54 8.66 -20.12
C SER A 221 -8.38 9.43 -21.16
N TYR A 222 -8.55 8.88 -22.36
CA TYR A 222 -9.38 9.48 -23.41
C TYR A 222 -10.85 9.53 -23.01
N ILE A 223 -11.39 8.45 -22.46
CA ILE A 223 -12.78 8.40 -21.98
C ILE A 223 -12.94 9.37 -20.82
N ALA A 224 -12.05 9.38 -19.84
CA ALA A 224 -12.11 10.26 -18.70
C ALA A 224 -12.12 11.75 -19.08
N LYS A 225 -11.39 12.14 -20.12
CA LYS A 225 -11.37 13.54 -20.63
C LYS A 225 -12.67 13.95 -21.31
N ASN A 226 -13.37 13.04 -21.97
CA ASN A 226 -14.52 13.37 -22.82
C ASN A 226 -15.87 13.20 -22.13
N VAL A 227 -15.94 12.60 -20.95
CA VAL A 227 -17.19 12.37 -20.23
C VAL A 227 -17.43 13.48 -19.22
N SER A 228 -18.66 14.02 -19.23
CA SER A 228 -19.13 14.98 -18.22
C SER A 228 -19.84 14.22 -17.10
N HIS A 229 -19.50 14.54 -15.86
CA HIS A 229 -20.06 13.90 -14.67
C HIS A 229 -20.54 14.94 -13.65
N LEU A 230 -21.68 14.66 -13.04
CA LEU A 230 -22.13 15.35 -11.83
C LEU A 230 -21.92 14.40 -10.65
N SER A 231 -21.16 14.84 -9.67
CA SER A 231 -20.93 14.10 -8.44
C SER A 231 -21.47 14.90 -7.25
N VAL A 232 -22.28 14.25 -6.42
CA VAL A 232 -22.80 14.85 -5.19
C VAL A 232 -22.18 14.12 -4.01
N TYR A 233 -21.46 14.86 -3.18
CA TYR A 233 -20.82 14.34 -1.96
C TYR A 233 -21.64 14.76 -0.75
N SER A 234 -22.22 13.80 -0.07
CA SER A 234 -22.87 14.03 1.23
C SER A 234 -21.86 13.79 2.33
N VAL A 235 -21.31 14.85 2.88
CA VAL A 235 -20.38 14.83 4.01
C VAL A 235 -21.11 15.37 5.23
N LYS A 236 -20.71 14.90 6.42
CA LYS A 236 -21.33 15.30 7.69
C LYS A 236 -21.39 16.83 7.78
N ASN A 237 -22.61 17.40 7.71
CA ASN A 237 -22.96 18.83 7.73
C ASN A 237 -22.68 19.65 6.45
N GLU A 238 -22.23 19.05 5.37
CA GLU A 238 -21.99 19.76 4.10
C GLU A 238 -22.38 18.87 2.91
N ASN A 239 -23.02 19.46 1.90
CA ASN A 239 -23.24 18.81 0.61
C ASN A 239 -22.39 19.52 -0.43
N VAL A 240 -21.43 18.83 -1.01
CA VAL A 240 -20.56 19.36 -2.04
C VAL A 240 -20.99 18.80 -3.38
N MET A 241 -21.33 19.69 -4.33
CA MET A 241 -21.62 19.30 -5.70
C MET A 241 -20.42 19.59 -6.57
N ALA A 242 -20.03 18.63 -7.39
CA ALA A 242 -18.95 18.76 -8.34
C ALA A 242 -19.47 18.45 -9.74
N PHE A 243 -19.41 19.41 -10.63
CA PHE A 243 -19.74 19.23 -12.04
C PHE A 243 -18.47 19.25 -12.87
N LYS A 244 -18.19 18.16 -13.54
CA LYS A 244 -17.09 18.04 -14.49
C LYS A 244 -17.63 18.22 -15.92
N ASN A 245 -17.04 19.15 -16.64
CA ASN A 245 -17.24 19.30 -18.08
C ASN A 245 -15.87 19.23 -18.78
N LYS A 246 -15.60 18.10 -19.42
CA LYS A 246 -14.30 17.83 -20.08
C LYS A 246 -13.12 18.03 -19.14
N THR A 247 -12.45 19.18 -19.22
CA THR A 247 -11.23 19.53 -18.46
C THR A 247 -11.48 20.49 -17.30
N GLN A 248 -12.72 21.00 -17.14
CA GLN A 248 -13.06 21.95 -16.07
C GLN A 248 -13.90 21.27 -15.00
N ILE A 249 -13.61 21.54 -13.76
CA ILE A 249 -14.40 21.11 -12.60
C ILE A 249 -14.91 22.37 -11.91
N THR A 250 -16.21 22.45 -11.76
CA THR A 250 -16.87 23.48 -10.95
C THR A 250 -17.35 22.83 -9.66
N LEU A 251 -17.04 23.45 -8.52
CA LEU A 251 -17.43 22.98 -7.19
C LEU A 251 -18.33 23.98 -6.53
N SER A 252 -19.33 23.51 -5.77
CA SER A 252 -20.03 24.35 -4.79
C SER A 252 -19.07 24.77 -3.66
N SER A 253 -19.44 25.80 -2.89
CA SER A 253 -18.65 26.22 -1.74
C SER A 253 -18.33 25.07 -0.81
N PHE A 254 -17.08 24.94 -0.38
CA PHE A 254 -16.61 23.83 0.44
C PHE A 254 -15.53 24.27 1.44
N ASN A 255 -15.42 23.54 2.54
CA ASN A 255 -14.28 23.68 3.44
C ASN A 255 -13.06 22.93 2.89
N ALA A 256 -11.86 23.55 2.99
CA ALA A 256 -10.61 22.94 2.51
C ALA A 256 -10.34 21.54 3.12
N LYS A 257 -10.73 21.30 4.39
CA LYS A 257 -10.65 19.99 5.01
C LYS A 257 -11.57 18.97 4.35
N THR A 258 -12.83 19.33 4.10
CA THR A 258 -13.82 18.49 3.42
C THR A 258 -13.36 18.12 2.02
N PHE A 259 -12.81 19.08 1.29
CA PHE A 259 -12.26 18.84 -0.04
C PHE A 259 -11.11 17.81 0.00
N ASN A 260 -10.10 18.06 0.81
CA ASN A 260 -8.91 17.20 0.86
C ASN A 260 -9.20 15.76 1.29
N PHE A 261 -10.14 15.55 2.24
CA PHE A 261 -10.44 14.22 2.77
C PHE A 261 -11.47 13.43 1.98
N HIS A 262 -12.49 14.09 1.41
CA HIS A 262 -13.63 13.39 0.82
C HIS A 262 -13.75 13.56 -0.69
N VAL A 263 -13.41 14.74 -1.22
CA VAL A 263 -13.60 15.07 -2.63
C VAL A 263 -12.35 14.76 -3.47
N LYS A 264 -11.19 15.19 -3.02
CA LYS A 264 -9.91 15.01 -3.71
C LYS A 264 -9.57 13.54 -4.02
N PRO A 265 -9.75 12.56 -3.10
CA PRO A 265 -9.48 11.15 -3.40
C PRO A 265 -10.36 10.59 -4.52
N HIS A 266 -11.62 11.03 -4.60
CA HIS A 266 -12.52 10.63 -5.68
C HIS A 266 -12.08 11.22 -7.03
N PHE A 267 -11.63 12.47 -7.06
CA PHE A 267 -11.10 13.08 -8.27
C PHE A 267 -9.86 12.37 -8.79
N ILE A 268 -8.94 12.04 -7.89
CA ILE A 268 -7.75 11.27 -8.23
C ILE A 268 -8.14 9.90 -8.80
N SER A 269 -9.15 9.23 -8.23
CA SER A 269 -9.59 7.91 -8.70
C SER A 269 -10.20 7.91 -10.11
N HIS A 270 -10.60 9.09 -10.63
CA HIS A 270 -11.22 9.27 -11.94
C HIS A 270 -10.36 10.05 -12.94
N SER A 271 -9.03 10.11 -12.75
CA SER A 271 -8.08 10.83 -13.63
C SER A 271 -8.34 12.33 -13.78
N TYR A 272 -8.80 13.00 -12.72
CA TYR A 272 -9.10 14.44 -12.75
C TYR A 272 -7.95 15.30 -12.21
N VAL A 273 -6.74 14.78 -12.16
CA VAL A 273 -5.59 15.42 -11.48
C VAL A 273 -5.18 16.73 -12.15
N ASP A 274 -5.32 16.84 -13.47
CA ASP A 274 -4.88 18.01 -14.25
C ASP A 274 -6.02 19.01 -14.57
N THR A 275 -7.13 18.91 -13.85
CA THR A 275 -8.29 19.76 -14.15
C THR A 275 -8.29 21.05 -13.33
N VAL A 276 -8.63 22.16 -13.97
CA VAL A 276 -8.79 23.45 -13.30
C VAL A 276 -10.05 23.42 -12.45
N VAL A 277 -9.92 23.72 -11.17
CA VAL A 277 -11.03 23.73 -10.21
C VAL A 277 -11.54 25.16 -10.08
N HIS A 278 -12.81 25.37 -10.42
CA HIS A 278 -13.51 26.65 -10.23
C HIS A 278 -14.53 26.48 -9.10
N GLU A 279 -14.53 27.42 -8.16
CA GLU A 279 -15.55 27.49 -7.12
C GLU A 279 -16.75 28.30 -7.62
N PHE A 280 -17.96 27.81 -7.37
CA PHE A 280 -19.18 28.58 -7.64
C PHE A 280 -20.10 28.57 -6.40
N ASN A 281 -20.75 29.68 -6.16
CA ASN A 281 -21.77 29.79 -5.13
C ASN A 281 -23.13 29.39 -5.71
N TYR A 282 -23.76 28.40 -5.09
CA TYR A 282 -25.09 27.96 -5.44
C TYR A 282 -26.11 28.93 -4.84
N ILE A 283 -26.85 29.63 -5.69
CA ILE A 283 -27.97 30.52 -5.32
C ILE A 283 -29.23 29.95 -5.96
N GLY A 284 -29.95 29.06 -5.27
CA GLY A 284 -31.25 28.60 -5.74
C GLY A 284 -31.69 27.23 -5.21
N GLY A 285 -32.97 27.05 -4.98
CA GLY A 285 -33.61 25.78 -4.66
C GLY A 285 -33.78 24.89 -5.91
N PHE A 286 -34.00 23.61 -5.71
CA PHE A 286 -34.49 22.74 -6.78
C PHE A 286 -35.94 23.07 -7.07
N ASP A 287 -36.20 23.88 -8.08
CA ASP A 287 -37.51 23.95 -8.70
C ASP A 287 -37.48 23.13 -10.00
N GLU A 288 -38.35 22.14 -10.08
CA GLU A 288 -38.62 21.30 -11.27
C GLU A 288 -37.43 20.55 -11.91
N GLY A 289 -36.43 20.16 -11.12
CA GLY A 289 -35.35 19.29 -11.64
C GLY A 289 -34.35 19.97 -12.60
N ILE A 290 -34.35 21.31 -12.71
CA ILE A 290 -33.41 22.05 -13.54
C ILE A 290 -32.34 22.69 -12.69
N LEU A 291 -31.09 22.34 -12.94
CA LEU A 291 -29.90 22.87 -12.27
C LEU A 291 -29.43 24.11 -13.06
N ILE A 292 -29.75 25.31 -12.57
CA ILE A 292 -29.26 26.55 -13.17
C ILE A 292 -27.90 26.90 -12.61
N LEU A 293 -26.85 26.67 -13.41
CA LEU A 293 -25.48 27.07 -13.08
C LEU A 293 -25.30 28.54 -13.53
N ASN A 294 -25.17 29.45 -12.58
CA ASN A 294 -24.79 30.83 -12.87
C ASN A 294 -23.24 30.94 -12.81
N LYS A 295 -22.66 31.56 -13.84
CA LYS A 295 -21.21 31.76 -13.99
C LYS A 295 -20.73 32.87 -13.07
#